data_e5da40ebfd54796ca4181663d53a8ae8
#
_entry.id   e5da40ebfd54796ca4181663d53a8ae8
#
_cell.length_a   1.000
_cell.length_b   1.000
_cell.length_c   1.000
_cell.angle_alpha   90.00
_cell.angle_beta   90.00
_cell.angle_gamma   90.00
#
_symmetry.space_group_name_H-M   'P 1'
#
loop_
_entity.id
_entity.type
_entity.pdbx_description
1 polymer ?
#
loop_
_entity_poly.entity_id
_entity_poly.type
_entity_poly.pdbx_seq_one_letter_code
_entity_poly.pdbx_strand_id
1 'polypeptide(L)'
;MKILILGAGQVGSTLARYLCLDDDNDITIVDQKEEMLTPLQRHLDIKTVNGYGAYPSVLEKAGIKSMDVVIAVMNSDERNMVACRMAHTLYDVKKKIARIRTTEYLLRPEIFTNDALPIDFLITPENLITEYIRGIVEEPGASQVFDFENGLVQLVETRAFVGTPIVNRPIKELQEHMPDVKMRIVSLYRNERAIPAKSDTVIREGDQVYFLAKKNHISRALKEFRRAENDYHKIFIAGGGSIGLNVAQLLEDSHNIRIIELGEERAKYLSEKLNNTIVLQGNASDEDLLKDEGIENTDLFLALTDSDEVNVIVSILAKRLGAHKTIALVKRDVYASLAEQSGDVDIIVSPDQITVSGILSHLRKGDCMKVHSLQHGKSEAIEIVVHGDEKTSEVIGEQIKDLPLPEGVVVGAVVRDNELLMGSKKLVIESGDHILMVLMDVRKIHEVEALFLENEQ
;
A
#
# COMPACT_ATOMS: atom_id res chain seq x y z
N MET A 1 8.14 14.06 -15.63
CA MET A 1 6.67 14.15 -15.92
C MET A 1 6.12 15.41 -15.26
N LYS A 2 5.16 16.12 -15.91
CA LYS A 2 4.50 17.31 -15.33
C LYS A 2 3.18 16.91 -14.66
N ILE A 3 3.10 17.08 -13.34
CA ILE A 3 2.04 16.54 -12.49
C ILE A 3 1.30 17.68 -11.78
N LEU A 4 -0.02 17.72 -11.94
CA LEU A 4 -0.88 18.65 -11.20
C LEU A 4 -1.67 17.90 -10.12
N ILE A 5 -1.39 18.20 -8.86
CA ILE A 5 -2.10 17.63 -7.71
C ILE A 5 -3.12 18.66 -7.21
N LEU A 6 -4.39 18.26 -7.13
CA LEU A 6 -5.50 19.06 -6.64
C LEU A 6 -5.93 18.57 -5.25
N GLY A 7 -5.57 19.34 -4.23
CA GLY A 7 -5.73 19.04 -2.81
C GLY A 7 -4.40 18.77 -2.12
N ALA A 8 -4.02 19.62 -1.16
CA ALA A 8 -2.84 19.48 -0.31
C ALA A 8 -3.18 18.87 1.07
N GLY A 9 -4.22 18.07 1.15
CA GLY A 9 -4.53 17.24 2.31
C GLY A 9 -3.49 16.14 2.52
N GLN A 10 -3.73 15.20 3.44
CA GLN A 10 -2.80 14.12 3.77
C GLN A 10 -2.30 13.37 2.52
N VAL A 11 -3.21 12.80 1.72
CA VAL A 11 -2.86 12.05 0.50
C VAL A 11 -2.07 12.91 -0.48
N GLY A 12 -2.54 14.13 -0.79
CA GLY A 12 -1.86 15.00 -1.76
C GLY A 12 -0.49 15.47 -1.29
N SER A 13 -0.34 15.78 -0.01
CA SER A 13 0.94 16.16 0.58
C SER A 13 1.94 14.98 0.61
N THR A 14 1.48 13.78 0.96
CA THR A 14 2.29 12.57 0.96
C THR A 14 2.72 12.22 -0.45
N LEU A 15 1.78 12.28 -1.42
CA LEU A 15 2.08 12.06 -2.83
C LEU A 15 3.10 13.06 -3.38
N ALA A 16 2.95 14.36 -3.07
CA ALA A 16 3.90 15.38 -3.49
C ALA A 16 5.31 15.11 -2.95
N ARG A 17 5.44 14.78 -1.65
CA ARG A 17 6.72 14.41 -1.03
C ARG A 17 7.36 13.22 -1.74
N TYR A 18 6.54 12.20 -2.05
CA TYR A 18 7.00 11.00 -2.70
C TYR A 18 7.49 11.27 -4.13
N LEU A 19 6.69 11.97 -4.92
CA LEU A 19 7.02 12.27 -6.31
C LEU A 19 8.19 13.24 -6.47
N CYS A 20 8.46 14.09 -5.47
CA CYS A 20 9.64 14.95 -5.42
C CYS A 20 10.96 14.22 -5.16
N LEU A 21 10.93 12.93 -4.78
CA LEU A 21 12.15 12.13 -4.67
C LEU A 21 12.76 11.83 -6.05
N ASP A 22 12.01 12.04 -7.08
CA ASP A 22 12.33 11.85 -8.46
C ASP A 22 12.52 13.23 -9.15
N ASP A 23 13.76 13.57 -9.45
CA ASP A 23 14.16 14.89 -9.99
C ASP A 23 13.57 15.19 -11.37
N ASP A 24 13.06 14.16 -12.10
CA ASP A 24 12.44 14.34 -13.42
C ASP A 24 10.95 14.75 -13.34
N ASN A 25 10.41 14.84 -12.16
CA ASN A 25 9.02 15.27 -11.95
C ASN A 25 8.92 16.79 -11.68
N ASP A 26 8.10 17.46 -12.48
CA ASP A 26 7.69 18.86 -12.28
C ASP A 26 6.31 18.89 -11.64
N ILE A 27 6.25 19.22 -10.36
CA ILE A 27 5.05 19.09 -9.55
C ILE A 27 4.44 20.47 -9.25
N THR A 28 3.16 20.59 -9.57
CA THR A 28 2.34 21.72 -9.11
C THR A 28 1.24 21.21 -8.20
N ILE A 29 1.08 21.80 -7.01
CA ILE A 29 0.01 21.45 -6.07
C ILE A 29 -0.91 22.65 -5.82
N VAL A 30 -2.22 22.39 -5.79
CA VAL A 30 -3.27 23.39 -5.58
C VAL A 30 -4.05 23.06 -4.32
N ASP A 31 -4.25 24.06 -3.45
CA ASP A 31 -5.20 23.97 -2.34
C ASP A 31 -5.85 25.32 -2.03
N GLN A 32 -7.07 25.29 -1.52
CA GLN A 32 -7.79 26.51 -1.10
C GLN A 32 -7.23 27.10 0.19
N LYS A 33 -6.52 26.31 1.01
CA LYS A 33 -5.93 26.71 2.29
C LYS A 33 -4.43 26.91 2.13
N GLU A 34 -3.99 28.16 2.25
CA GLU A 34 -2.58 28.52 2.13
C GLU A 34 -1.72 27.86 3.22
N GLU A 35 -2.31 27.63 4.41
CA GLU A 35 -1.66 26.92 5.52
C GLU A 35 -1.21 25.50 5.17
N MET A 36 -1.88 24.83 4.22
CA MET A 36 -1.51 23.50 3.74
C MET A 36 -0.38 23.56 2.71
N LEU A 37 -0.27 24.64 1.96
CA LEU A 37 0.74 24.83 0.91
C LEU A 37 2.07 25.32 1.45
N THR A 38 2.06 26.19 2.45
CA THR A 38 3.27 26.84 3.00
C THR A 38 4.33 25.84 3.48
N PRO A 39 4.01 24.76 4.23
CA PRO A 39 5.01 23.78 4.62
C PRO A 39 5.61 23.02 3.42
N LEU A 40 4.79 22.71 2.43
CA LEU A 40 5.24 21.99 1.22
C LEU A 40 6.22 22.85 0.42
N GLN A 41 5.89 24.11 0.17
CA GLN A 41 6.75 25.05 -0.55
C GLN A 41 8.10 25.30 0.14
N ARG A 42 8.16 25.20 1.49
CA ARG A 42 9.41 25.39 2.23
C ARG A 42 10.36 24.19 2.17
N HIS A 43 9.83 23.00 2.00
CA HIS A 43 10.58 21.75 2.13
C HIS A 43 10.74 20.98 0.83
N LEU A 44 9.95 21.29 -0.19
CA LEU A 44 9.95 20.60 -1.47
C LEU A 44 10.18 21.59 -2.61
N ASP A 45 10.83 21.12 -3.66
CA ASP A 45 10.97 21.87 -4.92
C ASP A 45 9.72 21.67 -5.79
N ILE A 46 8.65 22.39 -5.44
CA ILE A 46 7.35 22.31 -6.12
C ILE A 46 6.73 23.68 -6.29
N LYS A 47 5.89 23.81 -7.31
CA LYS A 47 5.03 24.98 -7.50
C LYS A 47 3.75 24.83 -6.67
N THR A 48 3.41 25.84 -5.89
CA THR A 48 2.16 25.91 -5.12
C THR A 48 1.23 26.97 -5.69
N VAL A 49 -0.07 26.67 -5.73
CA VAL A 49 -1.11 27.61 -6.16
C VAL A 49 -2.26 27.61 -5.18
N ASN A 50 -2.53 28.77 -4.57
CA ASN A 50 -3.68 28.92 -3.68
C ASN A 50 -4.95 29.18 -4.47
N GLY A 51 -5.99 28.37 -4.24
CA GLY A 51 -7.30 28.51 -4.87
C GLY A 51 -8.12 27.21 -4.91
N TYR A 52 -9.31 27.31 -5.45
CA TYR A 52 -10.20 26.16 -5.64
C TYR A 52 -9.78 25.36 -6.87
N GLY A 53 -9.33 24.13 -6.67
CA GLY A 53 -8.78 23.27 -7.73
C GLY A 53 -9.74 22.87 -8.86
N ALA A 54 -11.05 23.13 -8.73
CA ALA A 54 -12.03 22.91 -9.78
C ALA A 54 -12.31 24.18 -10.62
N TYR A 55 -11.73 25.35 -10.28
CA TYR A 55 -11.97 26.59 -11.02
C TYR A 55 -11.00 26.72 -12.19
N PRO A 56 -11.50 26.98 -13.44
CA PRO A 56 -10.65 27.11 -14.62
C PRO A 56 -9.52 28.13 -14.45
N SER A 57 -9.80 29.29 -13.86
CA SER A 57 -8.80 30.34 -13.63
C SER A 57 -7.66 29.90 -12.67
N VAL A 58 -7.95 29.01 -11.72
CA VAL A 58 -6.95 28.44 -10.80
C VAL A 58 -6.15 27.34 -11.53
N LEU A 59 -6.80 26.52 -12.32
CA LEU A 59 -6.16 25.51 -13.15
C LEU A 59 -5.20 26.15 -14.17
N GLU A 60 -5.58 27.28 -14.77
CA GLU A 60 -4.70 28.05 -15.67
C GLU A 60 -3.47 28.61 -14.93
N LYS A 61 -3.65 29.20 -13.75
CA LYS A 61 -2.52 29.66 -12.89
C LYS A 61 -1.59 28.51 -12.52
N ALA A 62 -2.14 27.32 -12.32
CA ALA A 62 -1.38 26.10 -12.06
C ALA A 62 -0.59 25.61 -13.29
N GLY A 63 -0.93 26.08 -14.50
CA GLY A 63 -0.25 25.70 -15.73
C GLY A 63 -0.82 24.43 -16.38
N ILE A 64 -2.10 24.12 -16.17
CA ILE A 64 -2.76 22.86 -16.59
C ILE A 64 -2.55 22.50 -18.05
N LYS A 65 -2.39 23.49 -18.95
CA LYS A 65 -2.19 23.27 -20.41
C LYS A 65 -0.93 22.48 -20.74
N SER A 66 0.04 22.46 -19.84
CA SER A 66 1.31 21.75 -20.02
C SER A 66 1.43 20.51 -19.15
N MET A 67 0.39 20.12 -18.43
CA MET A 67 0.41 18.97 -17.53
C MET A 67 0.15 17.65 -18.24
N ASP A 68 0.94 16.64 -17.91
CA ASP A 68 0.78 15.28 -18.43
C ASP A 68 -0.36 14.56 -17.69
N VAL A 69 -0.51 14.85 -16.38
CA VAL A 69 -1.49 14.19 -15.51
C VAL A 69 -2.09 15.17 -14.51
N VAL A 70 -3.38 14.99 -14.22
CA VAL A 70 -4.10 15.65 -13.13
C VAL A 70 -4.53 14.60 -12.11
N ILE A 71 -4.21 14.84 -10.83
CA ILE A 71 -4.55 13.98 -9.70
C ILE A 71 -5.45 14.75 -8.74
N ALA A 72 -6.74 14.45 -8.76
CA ALA A 72 -7.74 15.12 -7.95
C ALA A 72 -8.00 14.33 -6.66
N VAL A 73 -7.45 14.81 -5.54
CA VAL A 73 -7.55 14.19 -4.20
C VAL A 73 -8.09 15.15 -3.14
N MET A 74 -8.91 16.09 -3.58
CA MET A 74 -9.63 17.01 -2.69
C MET A 74 -10.63 16.26 -1.79
N ASN A 75 -11.18 16.93 -0.80
CA ASN A 75 -12.08 16.34 0.20
C ASN A 75 -13.54 16.13 -0.26
N SER A 76 -13.88 16.41 -1.53
CA SER A 76 -15.21 16.18 -2.12
C SER A 76 -15.07 15.44 -3.44
N ASP A 77 -15.83 14.37 -3.59
CA ASP A 77 -15.90 13.56 -4.81
C ASP A 77 -16.38 14.39 -5.99
N GLU A 78 -17.41 15.24 -5.79
CA GLU A 78 -17.97 16.12 -6.82
C GLU A 78 -16.92 17.12 -7.32
N ARG A 79 -16.11 17.69 -6.42
CA ARG A 79 -15.01 18.59 -6.82
C ARG A 79 -13.95 17.88 -7.61
N ASN A 80 -13.60 16.64 -7.24
CA ASN A 80 -12.66 15.80 -7.96
C ASN A 80 -13.19 15.50 -9.36
N MET A 81 -14.45 15.10 -9.48
CA MET A 81 -15.11 14.83 -10.76
C MET A 81 -15.16 16.09 -11.64
N VAL A 82 -15.56 17.23 -11.09
CA VAL A 82 -15.63 18.50 -11.83
C VAL A 82 -14.24 18.93 -12.30
N ALA A 83 -13.21 18.81 -11.46
CA ALA A 83 -11.84 19.15 -11.83
C ALA A 83 -11.33 18.30 -13.00
N CYS A 84 -11.55 16.98 -12.96
CA CYS A 84 -11.23 16.08 -14.06
C CYS A 84 -12.01 16.43 -15.35
N ARG A 85 -13.28 16.78 -15.22
CA ARG A 85 -14.09 17.24 -16.37
C ARG A 85 -13.53 18.51 -16.99
N MET A 86 -13.14 19.51 -16.16
CA MET A 86 -12.51 20.74 -16.67
C MET A 86 -11.17 20.46 -17.33
N ALA A 87 -10.33 19.61 -16.71
CA ALA A 87 -9.03 19.21 -17.24
C ALA A 87 -9.16 18.55 -18.63
N HIS A 88 -10.16 17.71 -18.82
CA HIS A 88 -10.45 17.07 -20.10
C HIS A 88 -11.00 18.06 -21.12
N THR A 89 -12.12 18.73 -20.77
CA THR A 89 -12.92 19.50 -21.75
C THR A 89 -12.24 20.78 -22.21
N LEU A 90 -11.52 21.48 -21.33
CA LEU A 90 -10.92 22.78 -21.64
C LEU A 90 -9.45 22.69 -22.02
N TYR A 91 -8.73 21.63 -21.59
CA TYR A 91 -7.28 21.60 -21.66
C TYR A 91 -6.71 20.31 -22.24
N ASP A 92 -7.56 19.32 -22.58
CA ASP A 92 -7.19 18.04 -23.18
C ASP A 92 -6.08 17.29 -22.41
N VAL A 93 -6.11 17.35 -21.07
CA VAL A 93 -5.16 16.59 -20.26
C VAL A 93 -5.41 15.09 -20.45
N LYS A 94 -4.35 14.36 -20.80
CA LYS A 94 -4.45 12.96 -21.21
C LYS A 94 -4.81 12.02 -20.07
N LYS A 95 -4.18 12.17 -18.90
CA LYS A 95 -4.37 11.27 -17.76
C LYS A 95 -5.01 12.01 -16.57
N LYS A 96 -6.12 11.48 -16.09
CA LYS A 96 -6.89 12.04 -14.98
C LYS A 96 -7.17 10.95 -13.94
N ILE A 97 -6.66 11.16 -12.75
CA ILE A 97 -6.83 10.27 -11.60
C ILE A 97 -7.69 11.00 -10.57
N ALA A 98 -8.73 10.37 -10.06
CA ALA A 98 -9.58 10.97 -9.05
C ALA A 98 -9.85 10.06 -7.87
N ARG A 99 -9.81 10.65 -6.67
CA ARG A 99 -10.29 9.99 -5.46
C ARG A 99 -11.80 10.11 -5.38
N ILE A 100 -12.48 8.95 -5.33
CA ILE A 100 -13.93 8.82 -5.16
C ILE A 100 -14.16 7.85 -3.99
N ARG A 101 -14.96 8.27 -3.01
CA ARG A 101 -15.26 7.52 -1.79
C ARG A 101 -16.70 7.07 -1.71
N THR A 102 -17.60 7.83 -2.32
CA THR A 102 -19.04 7.60 -2.24
C THR A 102 -19.42 6.37 -3.05
N THR A 103 -19.91 5.35 -2.36
CA THR A 103 -20.31 4.06 -2.96
C THR A 103 -21.37 4.23 -4.04
N GLU A 104 -22.28 5.19 -3.90
CA GLU A 104 -23.34 5.45 -4.89
C GLU A 104 -22.78 5.77 -6.29
N TYR A 105 -21.66 6.51 -6.37
CA TYR A 105 -20.99 6.76 -7.64
C TYR A 105 -20.28 5.50 -8.16
N LEU A 106 -19.64 4.74 -7.26
CA LEU A 106 -18.88 3.54 -7.63
C LEU A 106 -19.77 2.40 -8.14
N LEU A 107 -21.03 2.35 -7.71
CA LEU A 107 -22.04 1.42 -8.23
C LEU A 107 -22.55 1.77 -9.63
N ARG A 108 -22.11 2.88 -10.21
CA ARG A 108 -22.50 3.37 -11.53
C ARG A 108 -21.27 3.60 -12.43
N PRO A 109 -20.50 2.55 -12.74
CA PRO A 109 -19.27 2.70 -13.53
C PRO A 109 -19.50 3.32 -14.91
N GLU A 110 -20.71 3.22 -15.44
CA GLU A 110 -21.12 3.80 -16.71
C GLU A 110 -21.03 5.34 -16.78
N ILE A 111 -20.94 6.03 -15.62
CA ILE A 111 -20.75 7.48 -15.59
C ILE A 111 -19.29 7.90 -15.83
N PHE A 112 -18.33 6.99 -15.61
CA PHE A 112 -16.89 7.29 -15.75
C PHE A 112 -16.41 7.03 -17.17
N THR A 113 -16.89 7.86 -18.08
CA THR A 113 -16.56 7.83 -19.52
C THR A 113 -16.08 9.20 -19.97
N ASN A 114 -15.39 9.25 -21.11
CA ASN A 114 -14.91 10.52 -21.68
C ASN A 114 -16.04 11.51 -21.97
N ASP A 115 -17.24 11.03 -22.31
CA ASP A 115 -18.40 11.86 -22.62
C ASP A 115 -19.08 12.41 -21.36
N ALA A 116 -19.08 11.67 -20.25
CA ALA A 116 -19.72 12.06 -19.00
C ALA A 116 -18.71 12.59 -17.97
N LEU A 117 -18.02 11.72 -17.26
CA LEU A 117 -17.01 12.06 -16.25
C LEU A 117 -15.67 11.42 -16.64
N PRO A 118 -14.79 12.15 -17.35
CA PRO A 118 -13.54 11.62 -17.90
C PRO A 118 -12.49 11.42 -16.82
N ILE A 119 -12.60 10.32 -16.11
CA ILE A 119 -11.64 9.87 -15.10
C ILE A 119 -11.05 8.55 -15.60
N ASP A 120 -9.75 8.53 -15.83
CA ASP A 120 -9.08 7.36 -16.37
C ASP A 120 -8.85 6.31 -15.26
N PHE A 121 -8.60 6.77 -14.02
CA PHE A 121 -8.39 5.89 -12.87
C PHE A 121 -9.08 6.43 -11.61
N LEU A 122 -9.85 5.53 -10.98
CA LEU A 122 -10.55 5.81 -9.72
C LEU A 122 -9.72 5.28 -8.55
N ILE A 123 -9.48 6.12 -7.58
CA ILE A 123 -8.84 5.75 -6.32
C ILE A 123 -9.89 5.74 -5.21
N THR A 124 -10.06 4.58 -4.61
CA THR A 124 -10.99 4.31 -3.50
C THR A 124 -10.18 3.90 -2.27
N PRO A 125 -9.76 4.85 -1.42
CA PRO A 125 -8.88 4.55 -0.28
C PRO A 125 -9.44 3.48 0.64
N GLU A 126 -10.75 3.53 0.89
CA GLU A 126 -11.43 2.58 1.78
C GLU A 126 -11.28 1.14 1.29
N ASN A 127 -11.42 0.89 -0.01
CA ASN A 127 -11.26 -0.44 -0.59
C ASN A 127 -9.80 -0.89 -0.54
N LEU A 128 -8.86 0.01 -0.88
CA LEU A 128 -7.42 -0.30 -0.82
C LEU A 128 -6.98 -0.70 0.60
N ILE A 129 -7.47 0.02 1.61
CA ILE A 129 -7.16 -0.27 3.02
C ILE A 129 -7.82 -1.58 3.47
N THR A 130 -9.06 -1.83 3.04
CA THR A 130 -9.78 -3.08 3.33
C THR A 130 -9.02 -4.28 2.80
N GLU A 131 -8.58 -4.24 1.53
CA GLU A 131 -7.79 -5.31 0.91
C GLU A 131 -6.43 -5.49 1.59
N TYR A 132 -5.79 -4.39 1.99
CA TYR A 132 -4.54 -4.44 2.74
C TYR A 132 -4.70 -5.14 4.10
N ILE A 133 -5.75 -4.79 4.87
CA ILE A 133 -6.08 -5.45 6.14
C ILE A 133 -6.41 -6.92 5.91
N ARG A 134 -7.18 -7.24 4.88
CA ARG A 134 -7.48 -8.64 4.50
C ARG A 134 -6.19 -9.46 4.33
N GLY A 135 -5.23 -8.95 3.58
CA GLY A 135 -3.96 -9.64 3.37
C GLY A 135 -3.25 -9.99 4.69
N ILE A 136 -3.24 -9.07 5.67
CA ILE A 136 -2.65 -9.31 7.00
C ILE A 136 -3.46 -10.36 7.79
N VAL A 137 -4.79 -10.34 7.67
CA VAL A 137 -5.68 -11.30 8.36
C VAL A 137 -5.51 -12.70 7.79
N GLU A 138 -5.39 -12.84 6.48
CA GLU A 138 -5.19 -14.12 5.80
C GLU A 138 -3.82 -14.77 6.06
N GLU A 139 -2.79 -13.95 6.39
CA GLU A 139 -1.42 -14.42 6.62
C GLU A 139 -0.95 -14.05 8.03
N PRO A 140 -1.40 -14.77 9.07
CA PRO A 140 -1.00 -14.51 10.45
C PRO A 140 0.51 -14.57 10.61
N GLY A 141 1.04 -13.49 11.15
CA GLY A 141 2.50 -13.37 11.26
C GLY A 141 3.15 -12.42 10.28
N ALA A 142 2.47 -12.03 9.23
CA ALA A 142 2.87 -10.93 8.38
C ALA A 142 2.60 -9.58 9.06
N SER A 143 3.46 -8.60 8.76
CA SER A 143 3.21 -7.18 9.09
C SER A 143 2.64 -6.44 7.89
N GLN A 144 3.01 -6.85 6.67
CA GLN A 144 2.49 -6.35 5.40
C GLN A 144 2.39 -7.51 4.42
N VAL A 145 1.35 -7.49 3.59
CA VAL A 145 1.14 -8.45 2.50
C VAL A 145 0.69 -7.69 1.26
N PHE A 146 1.40 -7.90 0.16
CA PHE A 146 1.10 -7.28 -1.13
C PHE A 146 0.94 -8.35 -2.20
N ASP A 147 -0.20 -8.34 -2.88
CA ASP A 147 -0.52 -9.27 -3.95
C ASP A 147 0.05 -8.82 -5.29
N PHE A 148 0.76 -9.72 -5.95
CA PHE A 148 1.20 -9.61 -7.34
C PHE A 148 0.55 -10.70 -8.19
N GLU A 149 0.47 -10.49 -9.50
CA GLU A 149 -0.10 -11.43 -10.46
C GLU A 149 -1.39 -12.08 -9.93
N ASN A 150 -2.41 -11.22 -9.65
CA ASN A 150 -3.72 -11.64 -9.15
C ASN A 150 -3.68 -12.57 -7.91
N GLY A 151 -2.68 -12.40 -7.04
CA GLY A 151 -2.50 -13.17 -5.81
C GLY A 151 -1.76 -14.49 -5.98
N LEU A 152 -1.18 -14.76 -7.15
CA LEU A 152 -0.32 -15.94 -7.35
C LEU A 152 0.95 -15.84 -6.51
N VAL A 153 1.52 -14.65 -6.44
CA VAL A 153 2.74 -14.32 -5.70
C VAL A 153 2.45 -13.20 -4.71
N GLN A 154 2.98 -13.34 -3.51
CA GLN A 154 2.87 -12.30 -2.50
C GLN A 154 4.26 -11.83 -2.07
N LEU A 155 4.39 -10.52 -1.89
CA LEU A 155 5.48 -9.91 -1.14
C LEU A 155 5.01 -9.76 0.30
N VAL A 156 5.74 -10.36 1.21
CA VAL A 156 5.39 -10.37 2.63
C VAL A 156 6.50 -9.71 3.43
N GLU A 157 6.10 -8.81 4.33
CA GLU A 157 6.96 -8.32 5.38
C GLU A 157 6.73 -9.09 6.67
N THR A 158 7.81 -9.47 7.31
CA THR A 158 7.79 -10.03 8.66
C THR A 158 9.00 -9.56 9.46
N ARG A 159 8.91 -9.61 10.78
CA ARG A 159 10.05 -9.36 11.68
C ARG A 159 10.66 -10.67 12.13
N ALA A 160 11.98 -10.72 12.17
CA ALA A 160 12.73 -11.88 12.64
C ALA A 160 12.80 -11.91 14.17
N PHE A 161 12.35 -13.02 14.79
CA PHE A 161 12.31 -13.19 16.24
C PHE A 161 13.35 -14.18 16.73
N VAL A 162 13.88 -13.94 17.91
CA VAL A 162 14.86 -14.83 18.57
C VAL A 162 14.29 -16.25 18.75
N GLY A 163 15.13 -17.25 18.53
CA GLY A 163 14.77 -18.66 18.70
C GLY A 163 14.06 -19.28 17.51
N THR A 164 14.02 -18.60 16.39
CA THR A 164 13.46 -19.10 15.12
C THR A 164 14.58 -19.67 14.23
N PRO A 165 14.25 -20.57 13.28
CA PRO A 165 15.25 -21.36 12.56
C PRO A 165 16.35 -20.54 11.86
N ILE A 166 15.98 -19.43 11.20
CA ILE A 166 16.92 -18.67 10.36
C ILE A 166 17.65 -17.55 11.11
N VAL A 167 17.21 -17.15 12.33
CA VAL A 167 17.85 -16.06 13.07
C VAL A 167 19.26 -16.48 13.51
N ASN A 168 20.23 -15.59 13.31
CA ASN A 168 21.68 -15.76 13.44
C ASN A 168 22.29 -16.75 12.42
N ARG A 169 21.59 -17.01 11.29
CA ARG A 169 22.09 -17.83 10.20
C ARG A 169 22.07 -17.06 8.87
N PRO A 170 22.92 -17.43 7.91
CA PRO A 170 22.94 -16.81 6.59
C PRO A 170 21.72 -17.22 5.75
N ILE A 171 21.28 -16.30 4.89
CA ILE A 171 20.11 -16.49 4.02
C ILE A 171 20.14 -17.78 3.21
N LYS A 172 21.33 -18.24 2.79
CA LYS A 172 21.49 -19.50 2.01
C LYS A 172 20.92 -20.73 2.72
N GLU A 173 20.91 -20.75 4.05
CA GLU A 173 20.39 -21.89 4.82
C GLU A 173 18.86 -22.03 4.73
N LEU A 174 18.12 -20.98 4.32
CA LEU A 174 16.68 -21.10 4.07
C LEU A 174 16.32 -22.18 3.06
N GLN A 175 17.13 -22.30 2.00
CA GLN A 175 16.88 -23.31 0.98
C GLN A 175 17.15 -24.73 1.49
N GLU A 176 18.05 -24.88 2.47
CA GLU A 176 18.33 -26.17 3.13
C GLU A 176 17.19 -26.55 4.09
N HIS A 177 16.62 -25.55 4.81
CA HIS A 177 15.50 -25.76 5.72
C HIS A 177 14.19 -26.08 4.97
N MET A 178 14.01 -25.46 3.78
CA MET A 178 12.76 -25.50 3.02
C MET A 178 13.00 -25.74 1.52
N PRO A 179 13.52 -26.89 1.11
CA PRO A 179 13.90 -27.14 -0.29
C PRO A 179 12.71 -27.08 -1.26
N ASP A 180 11.51 -27.40 -0.77
CA ASP A 180 10.27 -27.39 -1.58
C ASP A 180 9.52 -26.05 -1.59
N VAL A 181 9.97 -25.06 -0.80
CA VAL A 181 9.34 -23.75 -0.71
C VAL A 181 9.98 -22.78 -1.70
N LYS A 182 9.22 -22.41 -2.71
CA LYS A 182 9.65 -21.37 -3.64
C LYS A 182 9.49 -20.00 -2.96
N MET A 183 10.57 -19.47 -2.40
CA MET A 183 10.63 -18.13 -1.80
C MET A 183 11.98 -17.47 -2.06
N ARG A 184 12.00 -16.16 -2.01
CA ARG A 184 13.22 -15.34 -2.09
C ARG A 184 13.12 -14.10 -1.21
N ILE A 185 14.11 -13.90 -0.34
CA ILE A 185 14.29 -12.63 0.36
C ILE A 185 14.77 -11.60 -0.67
N VAL A 186 14.04 -10.49 -0.77
CA VAL A 186 14.32 -9.42 -1.74
C VAL A 186 14.86 -8.16 -1.08
N SER A 187 14.50 -7.94 0.20
CA SER A 187 14.95 -6.78 0.95
C SER A 187 15.02 -7.12 2.44
N LEU A 188 15.94 -6.48 3.15
CA LEU A 188 16.16 -6.66 4.57
C LEU A 188 16.51 -5.30 5.19
N TYR A 189 15.86 -4.98 6.30
CA TYR A 189 16.12 -3.72 7.01
C TYR A 189 16.49 -4.00 8.46
N ARG A 190 17.55 -3.33 8.91
CA ARG A 190 18.04 -3.39 10.28
C ARG A 190 18.20 -1.98 10.81
N ASN A 191 17.46 -1.63 11.87
CA ASN A 191 17.43 -0.27 12.41
C ASN A 191 17.19 0.78 11.30
N GLU A 192 16.15 0.55 10.49
CA GLU A 192 15.72 1.39 9.34
C GLU A 192 16.76 1.50 8.19
N ARG A 193 17.85 0.77 8.23
CA ARG A 193 18.85 0.75 7.17
C ARG A 193 18.70 -0.48 6.29
N ALA A 194 18.66 -0.27 4.98
CA ALA A 194 18.67 -1.36 4.02
C ALA A 194 19.95 -2.19 4.13
N ILE A 195 19.79 -3.50 4.18
CA ILE A 195 20.88 -4.49 4.19
C ILE A 195 20.75 -5.33 2.92
N PRO A 196 21.79 -5.45 2.11
CA PRO A 196 21.75 -6.28 0.92
C PRO A 196 21.40 -7.74 1.24
N ALA A 197 20.36 -8.28 0.61
CA ALA A 197 19.92 -9.67 0.78
C ALA A 197 20.81 -10.65 -0.02
N LYS A 198 22.08 -10.75 0.34
CA LYS A 198 23.04 -11.70 -0.26
C LYS A 198 22.94 -13.07 0.42
N SER A 199 23.43 -14.12 -0.26
CA SER A 199 23.36 -15.49 0.26
C SER A 199 24.08 -15.67 1.62
N ASP A 200 25.13 -14.90 1.87
CA ASP A 200 25.94 -14.90 3.09
C ASP A 200 25.46 -13.89 4.15
N THR A 201 24.47 -13.06 3.83
CA THR A 201 23.89 -12.12 4.80
C THR A 201 23.23 -12.87 5.94
N VAL A 202 23.66 -12.56 7.17
CA VAL A 202 23.10 -13.16 8.39
C VAL A 202 21.88 -12.37 8.85
N ILE A 203 20.76 -13.08 9.00
CA ILE A 203 19.52 -12.51 9.57
C ILE A 203 19.67 -12.41 11.09
N ARG A 204 19.35 -11.26 11.65
CA ARG A 204 19.43 -11.00 13.09
C ARG A 204 18.05 -10.76 13.68
N GLU A 205 17.94 -10.94 14.98
CA GLU A 205 16.74 -10.55 15.72
C GLU A 205 16.37 -9.09 15.45
N GLY A 206 15.07 -8.84 15.23
CA GLY A 206 14.52 -7.51 14.94
C GLY A 206 14.64 -7.07 13.49
N ASP A 207 15.35 -7.83 12.63
CA ASP A 207 15.38 -7.50 11.20
C ASP A 207 13.98 -7.55 10.61
N GLN A 208 13.63 -6.52 9.83
CA GLN A 208 12.46 -6.53 8.95
C GLN A 208 12.85 -7.21 7.65
N VAL A 209 12.17 -8.27 7.29
CA VAL A 209 12.48 -9.11 6.13
C VAL A 209 11.33 -9.07 5.15
N TYR A 210 11.64 -8.65 3.92
CA TYR A 210 10.71 -8.74 2.80
C TYR A 210 11.07 -9.93 1.93
N PHE A 211 10.11 -10.81 1.70
CA PHE A 211 10.30 -11.95 0.83
C PHE A 211 9.13 -12.14 -0.13
N LEU A 212 9.44 -12.60 -1.34
CA LEU A 212 8.46 -13.05 -2.33
C LEU A 212 8.28 -14.55 -2.20
N ALA A 213 7.04 -15.00 -2.21
CA ALA A 213 6.73 -16.44 -2.27
C ALA A 213 5.37 -16.65 -2.95
N LYS A 214 5.12 -17.90 -3.39
CA LYS A 214 3.80 -18.32 -3.83
C LYS A 214 2.83 -18.31 -2.65
N LYS A 215 1.59 -17.85 -2.84
CA LYS A 215 0.59 -17.68 -1.76
C LYS A 215 0.52 -18.91 -0.84
N ASN A 216 0.45 -20.12 -1.38
CA ASN A 216 0.37 -21.36 -0.58
C ASN A 216 1.65 -21.72 0.19
N HIS A 217 2.75 -20.99 0.02
CA HIS A 217 4.01 -21.20 0.72
C HIS A 217 4.26 -20.18 1.85
N ILE A 218 3.46 -19.11 1.92
CA ILE A 218 3.69 -17.98 2.85
C ILE A 218 3.69 -18.44 4.30
N SER A 219 2.63 -19.11 4.74
CA SER A 219 2.51 -19.58 6.12
C SER A 219 3.69 -20.48 6.55
N ARG A 220 4.24 -21.28 5.62
CA ARG A 220 5.43 -22.09 5.89
C ARG A 220 6.70 -21.24 5.96
N ALA A 221 6.84 -20.27 5.06
CA ALA A 221 7.98 -19.36 5.03
C ALA A 221 8.04 -18.49 6.31
N LEU A 222 6.90 -18.01 6.79
CA LEU A 222 6.82 -17.20 8.02
C LEU A 222 7.38 -17.91 9.25
N LYS A 223 7.26 -19.25 9.34
CA LYS A 223 7.80 -20.06 10.47
C LYS A 223 9.33 -20.01 10.59
N GLU A 224 10.04 -19.65 9.53
CA GLU A 224 11.50 -19.46 9.59
C GLU A 224 11.90 -18.20 10.37
N PHE A 225 11.05 -17.16 10.38
CA PHE A 225 11.34 -15.87 10.98
C PHE A 225 10.69 -15.67 12.33
N ARG A 226 9.60 -16.40 12.62
CA ARG A 226 8.81 -16.24 13.83
C ARG A 226 8.14 -17.56 14.25
N ARG A 227 7.69 -17.62 15.48
CA ARG A 227 6.85 -18.74 15.92
C ARG A 227 5.56 -18.74 15.13
N ALA A 228 5.03 -19.92 14.83
CA ALA A 228 3.74 -20.03 14.16
C ALA A 228 2.67 -19.30 14.97
N GLU A 229 1.92 -18.42 14.30
CA GLU A 229 0.69 -17.84 14.84
C GLU A 229 -0.48 -18.73 14.40
N ASN A 230 -1.51 -18.77 15.22
CA ASN A 230 -2.78 -19.42 14.85
C ASN A 230 -3.54 -18.49 13.91
N ASP A 231 -4.44 -19.08 13.13
CA ASP A 231 -5.38 -18.30 12.33
C ASP A 231 -6.25 -17.42 13.26
N TYR A 232 -6.55 -16.21 12.81
CA TYR A 232 -7.39 -15.30 13.57
C TYR A 232 -8.85 -15.70 13.41
N HIS A 233 -9.46 -16.23 14.45
CA HIS A 233 -10.88 -16.63 14.44
C HIS A 233 -11.78 -15.57 15.05
N LYS A 234 -11.33 -14.88 16.08
CA LYS A 234 -12.08 -13.85 16.79
C LYS A 234 -11.46 -12.48 16.54
N ILE A 235 -12.19 -11.63 15.86
CA ILE A 235 -11.76 -10.29 15.48
C ILE A 235 -12.63 -9.25 16.15
N PHE A 236 -11.99 -8.27 16.80
CA PHE A 236 -12.67 -7.14 17.43
C PHE A 236 -12.33 -5.86 16.63
N ILE A 237 -13.34 -5.12 16.20
CA ILE A 237 -13.19 -3.89 15.42
C ILE A 237 -13.68 -2.71 16.27
N ALA A 238 -12.81 -1.74 16.52
CA ALA A 238 -13.16 -0.45 17.09
C ALA A 238 -13.35 0.59 15.97
N GLY A 239 -14.58 1.02 15.75
CA GLY A 239 -14.96 2.00 14.73
C GLY A 239 -15.73 1.39 13.56
N GLY A 240 -17.00 1.78 13.43
CA GLY A 240 -17.95 1.35 12.40
C GLY A 240 -18.02 2.30 11.20
N GLY A 241 -16.95 3.04 10.90
CA GLY A 241 -16.83 3.87 9.70
C GLY A 241 -16.88 3.04 8.41
N SER A 242 -16.55 3.65 7.27
CA SER A 242 -16.56 2.94 5.97
C SER A 242 -15.57 1.79 5.94
N ILE A 243 -14.37 1.98 6.48
CA ILE A 243 -13.34 0.93 6.52
C ILE A 243 -13.77 -0.22 7.43
N GLY A 244 -14.23 0.10 8.66
CA GLY A 244 -14.68 -0.92 9.61
C GLY A 244 -15.85 -1.75 9.08
N LEU A 245 -16.83 -1.12 8.41
CA LEU A 245 -17.94 -1.80 7.75
C LEU A 245 -17.42 -2.73 6.63
N ASN A 246 -16.57 -2.21 5.73
CA ASN A 246 -16.04 -3.00 4.61
C ASN A 246 -15.22 -4.21 5.09
N VAL A 247 -14.37 -4.02 6.10
CA VAL A 247 -13.59 -5.11 6.72
C VAL A 247 -14.51 -6.15 7.36
N ALA A 248 -15.52 -5.70 8.10
CA ALA A 248 -16.50 -6.62 8.71
C ALA A 248 -17.25 -7.43 7.64
N GLN A 249 -17.78 -6.77 6.60
CA GLN A 249 -18.47 -7.44 5.50
C GLN A 249 -17.61 -8.46 4.77
N LEU A 250 -16.33 -8.15 4.58
CA LEU A 250 -15.40 -9.03 3.88
C LEU A 250 -15.06 -10.29 4.68
N LEU A 251 -15.03 -10.17 6.01
CA LEU A 251 -14.54 -11.23 6.89
C LEU A 251 -15.63 -11.98 7.68
N GLU A 252 -16.85 -11.45 7.77
CA GLU A 252 -17.91 -11.99 8.66
C GLU A 252 -18.37 -13.41 8.34
N ASP A 253 -18.18 -13.89 7.10
CA ASP A 253 -18.56 -15.26 6.74
C ASP A 253 -17.52 -16.30 7.20
N SER A 254 -16.29 -15.88 7.49
CA SER A 254 -15.20 -16.78 7.86
C SER A 254 -14.66 -16.56 9.29
N HIS A 255 -14.98 -15.42 9.89
CA HIS A 255 -14.49 -15.01 11.20
C HIS A 255 -15.62 -14.58 12.13
N ASN A 256 -15.40 -14.72 13.43
CA ASN A 256 -16.31 -14.24 14.47
C ASN A 256 -15.99 -12.78 14.80
N ILE A 257 -16.78 -11.86 14.28
CA ILE A 257 -16.51 -10.42 14.36
C ILE A 257 -17.39 -9.74 15.38
N ARG A 258 -16.78 -8.88 16.19
CA ARG A 258 -17.45 -7.87 17.00
C ARG A 258 -17.01 -6.48 16.55
N ILE A 259 -17.95 -5.56 16.41
CA ILE A 259 -17.66 -4.17 16.07
C ILE A 259 -18.25 -3.25 17.12
N ILE A 260 -17.42 -2.36 17.68
CA ILE A 260 -17.86 -1.29 18.60
C ILE A 260 -17.96 0.01 17.81
N GLU A 261 -19.13 0.64 17.93
CA GLU A 261 -19.42 1.94 17.31
C GLU A 261 -20.00 2.89 18.37
N LEU A 262 -19.45 4.11 18.43
CA LEU A 262 -19.88 5.12 19.41
C LEU A 262 -21.23 5.72 19.08
N GLY A 263 -21.52 5.93 17.80
CA GLY A 263 -22.72 6.59 17.32
C GLY A 263 -23.91 5.63 17.23
N GLU A 264 -25.00 5.91 17.93
CA GLU A 264 -26.22 5.07 17.98
C GLU A 264 -26.81 4.83 16.58
N GLU A 265 -27.01 5.89 15.80
CA GLU A 265 -27.56 5.79 14.44
C GLU A 265 -26.65 4.95 13.54
N ARG A 266 -25.34 5.11 13.68
CA ARG A 266 -24.36 4.35 12.91
C ARG A 266 -24.33 2.88 13.33
N ALA A 267 -24.38 2.60 14.63
CA ALA A 267 -24.46 1.22 15.14
C ALA A 267 -25.73 0.51 14.62
N LYS A 268 -26.87 1.21 14.60
CA LYS A 268 -28.10 0.68 14.01
C LYS A 268 -27.93 0.38 12.52
N TYR A 269 -27.36 1.32 11.76
CA TYR A 269 -27.07 1.11 10.33
C TYR A 269 -26.17 -0.10 10.08
N LEU A 270 -25.14 -0.30 10.90
CA LEU A 270 -24.25 -1.46 10.82
C LEU A 270 -25.02 -2.76 11.07
N SER A 271 -25.87 -2.79 12.08
CA SER A 271 -26.70 -3.97 12.39
C SER A 271 -27.68 -4.34 11.26
N GLU A 272 -28.06 -3.37 10.41
CA GLU A 272 -28.90 -3.62 9.23
C GLU A 272 -28.08 -4.10 8.01
N LYS A 273 -26.77 -3.83 7.97
CA LYS A 273 -25.88 -4.13 6.83
C LYS A 273 -25.02 -5.38 7.01
N LEU A 274 -24.77 -5.78 8.25
CA LEU A 274 -23.96 -6.93 8.63
C LEU A 274 -24.84 -8.09 9.03
N ASN A 275 -24.49 -9.31 8.61
CA ASN A 275 -25.32 -10.50 8.83
C ASN A 275 -24.80 -11.35 9.99
N ASN A 276 -23.46 -11.53 10.09
CA ASN A 276 -22.84 -12.44 11.04
C ASN A 276 -21.98 -11.71 12.09
N THR A 277 -21.96 -10.37 12.06
CA THR A 277 -21.17 -9.54 12.96
C THR A 277 -22.00 -9.06 14.14
N ILE A 278 -21.46 -9.15 15.35
CA ILE A 278 -22.08 -8.57 16.55
C ILE A 278 -21.74 -7.08 16.59
N VAL A 279 -22.75 -6.22 16.56
CA VAL A 279 -22.60 -4.77 16.65
C VAL A 279 -22.89 -4.30 18.06
N LEU A 280 -21.92 -3.64 18.68
CA LEU A 280 -21.99 -3.09 20.03
C LEU A 280 -22.00 -1.57 19.96
N GLN A 281 -23.02 -0.94 20.52
CA GLN A 281 -23.03 0.51 20.69
C GLN A 281 -22.27 0.87 21.96
N GLY A 282 -21.18 1.62 21.85
CA GLY A 282 -20.36 2.00 23.00
C GLY A 282 -19.06 2.69 22.64
N ASN A 283 -18.29 3.01 23.69
CA ASN A 283 -16.96 3.61 23.52
C ASN A 283 -15.90 2.50 23.57
N ALA A 284 -15.08 2.39 22.53
CA ALA A 284 -13.99 1.41 22.48
C ALA A 284 -12.88 1.65 23.53
N SER A 285 -12.89 2.80 24.22
CA SER A 285 -12.01 3.06 25.37
C SER A 285 -12.58 2.61 26.71
N ASP A 286 -13.79 2.04 26.72
CA ASP A 286 -14.43 1.54 27.94
C ASP A 286 -13.90 0.14 28.25
N GLU A 287 -13.10 0.07 29.33
CA GLU A 287 -12.42 -1.14 29.76
C GLU A 287 -13.42 -2.23 30.21
N ASP A 288 -14.51 -1.85 30.86
CA ASP A 288 -15.51 -2.80 31.35
C ASP A 288 -16.26 -3.40 30.16
N LEU A 289 -16.66 -2.60 29.18
CA LEU A 289 -17.26 -3.08 27.94
C LEU A 289 -16.35 -4.07 27.19
N LEU A 290 -15.06 -3.76 27.07
CA LEU A 290 -14.10 -4.66 26.40
C LEU A 290 -13.96 -5.99 27.13
N LYS A 291 -13.92 -5.98 28.47
CA LYS A 291 -13.83 -7.20 29.29
C LYS A 291 -15.10 -8.03 29.24
N ASP A 292 -16.27 -7.39 29.34
CA ASP A 292 -17.56 -8.07 29.28
C ASP A 292 -17.78 -8.79 27.94
N GLU A 293 -17.21 -8.24 26.86
CA GLU A 293 -17.23 -8.82 25.53
C GLU A 293 -16.06 -9.77 25.22
N GLY A 294 -15.18 -10.04 26.19
CA GLY A 294 -14.17 -11.08 26.15
C GLY A 294 -12.94 -10.71 25.31
N ILE A 295 -12.44 -9.48 25.48
CA ILE A 295 -11.24 -8.97 24.78
C ILE A 295 -10.02 -9.87 24.99
N GLU A 296 -9.88 -10.52 26.15
CA GLU A 296 -8.78 -11.41 26.50
C GLU A 296 -8.75 -12.69 25.63
N ASN A 297 -9.86 -13.02 24.97
CA ASN A 297 -9.96 -14.16 24.05
C ASN A 297 -9.95 -13.73 22.59
N THR A 298 -9.58 -12.47 22.29
CA THR A 298 -9.55 -11.90 20.96
C THR A 298 -8.22 -12.17 20.28
N ASP A 299 -8.25 -12.79 19.11
CA ASP A 299 -7.05 -13.08 18.32
C ASP A 299 -6.49 -11.80 17.69
N LEU A 300 -7.38 -10.94 17.17
CA LEU A 300 -7.00 -9.70 16.48
C LEU A 300 -7.93 -8.55 16.84
N PHE A 301 -7.35 -7.44 17.29
CA PHE A 301 -8.06 -6.18 17.54
C PHE A 301 -7.69 -5.15 16.47
N LEU A 302 -8.68 -4.60 15.79
CA LEU A 302 -8.55 -3.62 14.72
C LEU A 302 -9.09 -2.27 15.20
N ALA A 303 -8.22 -1.26 15.36
CA ALA A 303 -8.62 0.11 15.68
C ALA A 303 -8.74 0.93 14.40
N LEU A 304 -9.97 1.11 13.92
CA LEU A 304 -10.32 1.69 12.62
C LEU A 304 -11.22 2.94 12.74
N THR A 305 -11.09 3.70 13.84
CA THR A 305 -11.83 4.96 14.02
C THR A 305 -11.20 6.09 13.19
N ASP A 306 -11.85 7.26 13.17
CA ASP A 306 -11.33 8.43 12.46
C ASP A 306 -10.20 9.16 13.21
N SER A 307 -9.97 8.85 14.49
CA SER A 307 -8.98 9.51 15.34
C SER A 307 -7.75 8.63 15.55
N ASP A 308 -6.59 9.13 15.13
CA ASP A 308 -5.29 8.49 15.34
C ASP A 308 -5.02 8.25 16.83
N GLU A 309 -5.34 9.25 17.68
CA GLU A 309 -5.15 9.20 19.14
C GLU A 309 -5.96 8.05 19.75
N VAL A 310 -7.24 7.96 19.36
CA VAL A 310 -8.13 6.90 19.84
C VAL A 310 -7.60 5.54 19.37
N ASN A 311 -7.24 5.41 18.08
CA ASN A 311 -6.77 4.15 17.52
C ASN A 311 -5.52 3.63 18.23
N VAL A 312 -4.54 4.51 18.52
CA VAL A 312 -3.34 4.11 19.27
C VAL A 312 -3.70 3.73 20.71
N ILE A 313 -4.49 4.56 21.42
CA ILE A 313 -4.83 4.32 22.84
C ILE A 313 -5.65 3.04 23.00
N VAL A 314 -6.68 2.82 22.18
CA VAL A 314 -7.52 1.61 22.29
C VAL A 314 -6.77 0.35 21.89
N SER A 315 -5.81 0.42 20.96
CA SER A 315 -4.93 -0.70 20.63
C SER A 315 -4.03 -1.08 21.79
N ILE A 316 -3.42 -0.09 22.47
CA ILE A 316 -2.63 -0.30 23.68
C ILE A 316 -3.49 -0.91 24.78
N LEU A 317 -4.70 -0.37 24.99
CA LEU A 317 -5.64 -0.88 26.00
C LEU A 317 -6.03 -2.33 25.70
N ALA A 318 -6.45 -2.64 24.47
CA ALA A 318 -6.81 -3.98 24.06
C ALA A 318 -5.65 -4.98 24.26
N LYS A 319 -4.42 -4.58 23.91
CA LYS A 319 -3.22 -5.40 24.15
C LYS A 319 -3.00 -5.70 25.63
N ARG A 320 -3.15 -4.69 26.49
CA ARG A 320 -3.00 -4.85 27.96
C ARG A 320 -4.11 -5.70 28.57
N LEU A 321 -5.31 -5.67 27.99
CA LEU A 321 -6.44 -6.49 28.41
C LEU A 321 -6.36 -7.93 27.89
N GLY A 322 -5.37 -8.27 27.06
CA GLY A 322 -5.08 -9.63 26.64
C GLY A 322 -5.36 -9.95 25.17
N ALA A 323 -5.75 -8.98 24.35
CA ALA A 323 -5.84 -9.19 22.89
C ALA A 323 -4.50 -9.70 22.35
N HIS A 324 -4.54 -10.77 21.55
CA HIS A 324 -3.32 -11.41 21.08
C HIS A 324 -2.52 -10.50 20.15
N LYS A 325 -3.18 -9.83 19.21
CA LYS A 325 -2.57 -8.92 18.25
C LYS A 325 -3.42 -7.67 18.04
N THR A 326 -2.78 -6.55 17.74
CA THR A 326 -3.44 -5.26 17.51
C THR A 326 -2.97 -4.62 16.22
N ILE A 327 -3.93 -4.03 15.49
CA ILE A 327 -3.67 -3.21 14.29
C ILE A 327 -4.31 -1.85 14.51
N ALA A 328 -3.55 -0.78 14.34
CA ALA A 328 -4.04 0.60 14.42
C ALA A 328 -3.95 1.31 13.08
N LEU A 329 -5.07 1.92 12.65
CA LEU A 329 -5.10 2.84 11.52
C LEU A 329 -4.60 4.20 11.95
N VAL A 330 -3.48 4.68 11.39
CA VAL A 330 -2.84 5.94 11.80
C VAL A 330 -2.44 6.74 10.57
N LYS A 331 -2.94 7.98 10.48
CA LYS A 331 -2.74 8.89 9.35
C LYS A 331 -1.50 9.76 9.51
N ARG A 332 -1.18 10.16 10.75
CA ARG A 332 -0.09 11.11 11.05
C ARG A 332 1.17 10.37 11.52
N ASP A 333 2.29 10.63 10.86
CA ASP A 333 3.58 9.98 11.13
C ASP A 333 4.02 10.10 12.60
N VAL A 334 3.67 11.21 13.28
CA VAL A 334 4.02 11.41 14.69
C VAL A 334 3.39 10.33 15.58
N TYR A 335 2.11 9.98 15.36
CA TYR A 335 1.44 8.93 16.14
C TYR A 335 1.91 7.54 15.72
N ALA A 336 2.20 7.33 14.43
CA ALA A 336 2.77 6.09 13.94
C ALA A 336 4.12 5.82 14.64
N SER A 337 5.03 6.79 14.62
CA SER A 337 6.34 6.68 15.28
C SER A 337 6.25 6.45 16.80
N LEU A 338 5.31 7.12 17.48
CA LEU A 338 5.09 6.91 18.91
C LEU A 338 4.58 5.49 19.22
N ALA A 339 3.64 5.00 18.42
CA ALA A 339 3.07 3.67 18.58
C ALA A 339 4.10 2.57 18.27
N GLU A 340 4.93 2.74 17.23
CA GLU A 340 6.04 1.83 16.94
C GLU A 340 7.09 1.78 18.03
N GLN A 341 7.47 2.93 18.61
CA GLN A 341 8.45 3.02 19.67
C GLN A 341 7.95 2.44 20.99
N SER A 342 6.65 2.53 21.27
CA SER A 342 6.07 1.94 22.49
C SER A 342 6.14 0.40 22.48
N GLY A 343 6.08 -0.22 21.31
CA GLY A 343 6.00 -1.68 21.15
C GLY A 343 4.67 -2.29 21.63
N ASP A 344 3.71 -1.45 22.02
CA ASP A 344 2.39 -1.90 22.50
C ASP A 344 1.35 -2.08 21.38
N VAL A 345 1.63 -1.58 20.17
CA VAL A 345 0.83 -1.78 18.96
C VAL A 345 1.62 -2.66 17.98
N ASP A 346 1.05 -3.79 17.60
CA ASP A 346 1.79 -4.77 16.79
C ASP A 346 1.96 -4.35 15.32
N ILE A 347 0.93 -3.75 14.71
CA ILE A 347 0.95 -3.31 13.32
C ILE A 347 0.29 -1.93 13.19
N ILE A 348 0.93 -1.05 12.46
CA ILE A 348 0.39 0.26 12.09
C ILE A 348 0.09 0.28 10.61
N VAL A 349 -1.13 0.69 10.29
CA VAL A 349 -1.60 0.83 8.91
C VAL A 349 -1.75 2.30 8.57
N SER A 350 -1.02 2.77 7.56
CA SER A 350 -1.11 4.15 7.06
C SER A 350 -2.01 4.25 5.83
N PRO A 351 -3.21 4.84 5.96
CA PRO A 351 -4.14 5.00 4.84
C PRO A 351 -3.56 5.81 3.68
N ASP A 352 -2.75 6.82 4.02
CA ASP A 352 -2.18 7.73 3.03
C ASP A 352 -1.12 7.02 2.17
N GLN A 353 -0.27 6.21 2.77
CA GLN A 353 0.74 5.43 2.04
C GLN A 353 0.09 4.38 1.12
N ILE A 354 -0.95 3.70 1.60
CA ILE A 354 -1.70 2.72 0.78
C ILE A 354 -2.36 3.43 -0.40
N THR A 355 -2.98 4.59 -0.16
CA THR A 355 -3.61 5.39 -1.21
C THR A 355 -2.59 5.90 -2.23
N VAL A 356 -1.44 6.37 -1.76
CA VAL A 356 -0.34 6.82 -2.64
C VAL A 356 0.17 5.66 -3.49
N SER A 357 0.38 4.47 -2.92
CA SER A 357 0.76 3.27 -3.68
C SER A 357 -0.23 2.97 -4.81
N GLY A 358 -1.53 3.06 -4.52
CA GLY A 358 -2.58 2.91 -5.54
C GLY A 358 -2.52 3.96 -6.65
N ILE A 359 -2.14 5.20 -6.34
CA ILE A 359 -1.96 6.26 -7.35
C ILE A 359 -0.70 6.00 -8.18
N LEU A 360 0.40 5.61 -7.53
CA LEU A 360 1.70 5.41 -8.19
C LEU A 360 1.65 4.32 -9.26
N SER A 361 0.90 3.24 -9.06
CA SER A 361 0.72 2.20 -10.07
C SER A 361 0.17 2.74 -11.40
N HIS A 362 -0.58 3.84 -11.33
CA HIS A 362 -1.11 4.51 -12.53
C HIS A 362 -0.22 5.65 -13.06
N LEU A 363 0.84 6.02 -12.35
CA LEU A 363 1.77 7.09 -12.79
C LEU A 363 3.03 6.55 -13.45
N ARG A 364 3.42 5.31 -13.16
CA ARG A 364 4.62 4.70 -13.71
C ARG A 364 4.53 4.56 -15.23
N LYS A 365 5.68 4.66 -15.89
CA LYS A 365 5.83 4.48 -17.33
C LYS A 365 5.99 3.01 -17.67
N GLY A 366 5.66 2.66 -18.92
CA GLY A 366 5.65 1.28 -19.37
C GLY A 366 4.45 0.51 -18.82
N ASP A 367 4.46 -0.81 -18.99
CA ASP A 367 3.39 -1.69 -18.49
C ASP A 367 3.64 -2.09 -17.03
N CYS A 368 3.77 -1.06 -16.18
CA CYS A 368 3.85 -1.25 -14.75
C CYS A 368 2.45 -1.55 -14.19
N MET A 369 2.21 -2.80 -13.82
CA MET A 369 0.89 -3.27 -13.39
C MET A 369 0.59 -2.93 -11.94
N LYS A 370 1.60 -3.02 -11.06
CA LYS A 370 1.46 -2.75 -9.62
C LYS A 370 2.68 -2.07 -9.05
N VAL A 371 2.43 -1.17 -8.10
CA VAL A 371 3.45 -0.51 -7.30
C VAL A 371 3.03 -0.54 -5.85
N HIS A 372 3.93 -0.97 -4.98
CA HIS A 372 3.75 -0.91 -3.53
C HIS A 372 4.90 -0.15 -2.90
N SER A 373 4.55 0.94 -2.23
CA SER A 373 5.52 1.73 -1.46
C SER A 373 5.91 0.98 -0.19
N LEU A 374 7.20 0.85 0.06
CA LEU A 374 7.78 0.19 1.21
C LEU A 374 8.56 1.19 2.04
N GLN A 375 8.76 0.90 3.34
CA GLN A 375 9.62 1.71 4.22
C GLN A 375 9.31 3.21 4.17
N HIS A 376 8.03 3.57 4.32
CA HIS A 376 7.57 4.97 4.29
C HIS A 376 7.98 5.74 3.03
N GLY A 377 7.93 5.08 1.87
CA GLY A 377 8.22 5.69 0.57
C GLY A 377 9.69 5.72 0.17
N LYS A 378 10.60 5.11 0.94
CA LYS A 378 12.02 5.05 0.60
C LYS A 378 12.35 3.97 -0.43
N SER A 379 11.52 2.94 -0.50
CA SER A 379 11.68 1.76 -1.37
C SER A 379 10.36 1.43 -2.06
N GLU A 380 10.43 0.71 -3.16
CA GLU A 380 9.26 0.23 -3.90
C GLU A 380 9.37 -1.24 -4.27
N ALA A 381 8.23 -1.92 -4.29
CA ALA A 381 8.06 -3.18 -5.00
C ALA A 381 7.19 -2.93 -6.23
N ILE A 382 7.66 -3.40 -7.38
CA ILE A 382 6.98 -3.15 -8.67
C ILE A 382 6.82 -4.44 -9.45
N GLU A 383 5.75 -4.49 -10.23
CA GLU A 383 5.47 -5.52 -11.24
C GLU A 383 5.46 -4.86 -12.62
N ILE A 384 6.36 -5.29 -13.50
CA ILE A 384 6.46 -4.80 -14.87
C ILE A 384 6.25 -5.96 -15.83
N VAL A 385 5.39 -5.78 -16.84
CA VAL A 385 5.22 -6.71 -17.94
C VAL A 385 6.18 -6.38 -19.07
N VAL A 386 6.88 -7.38 -19.58
CA VAL A 386 7.84 -7.20 -20.66
C VAL A 386 7.17 -7.41 -22.01
N HIS A 387 7.27 -6.42 -22.89
CA HIS A 387 6.73 -6.46 -24.26
C HIS A 387 7.82 -6.30 -25.31
N GLY A 388 7.48 -6.68 -26.55
CA GLY A 388 8.37 -6.58 -27.70
C GLY A 388 9.13 -7.88 -28.02
N ASP A 389 10.25 -7.75 -28.70
CA ASP A 389 11.17 -8.83 -29.07
C ASP A 389 12.64 -8.42 -28.82
N GLU A 390 13.61 -9.27 -29.17
CA GLU A 390 15.04 -9.00 -29.00
C GLU A 390 15.55 -7.76 -29.75
N LYS A 391 14.75 -7.16 -30.65
CA LYS A 391 15.15 -5.95 -31.41
C LYS A 391 14.55 -4.69 -30.83
N THR A 392 13.39 -4.79 -30.18
CA THR A 392 12.65 -3.65 -29.65
C THR A 392 12.79 -3.52 -28.13
N SER A 393 13.31 -4.53 -27.44
CA SER A 393 13.50 -4.55 -25.99
C SER A 393 14.96 -4.79 -25.62
N GLU A 394 15.48 -4.04 -24.67
CA GLU A 394 16.86 -4.20 -24.13
C GLU A 394 16.99 -5.38 -23.16
N VAL A 395 15.86 -5.97 -22.73
CA VAL A 395 15.85 -7.01 -21.69
C VAL A 395 15.47 -8.39 -22.21
N ILE A 396 14.73 -8.50 -23.35
CA ILE A 396 14.32 -9.78 -23.92
C ILE A 396 15.54 -10.53 -24.48
N GLY A 397 15.66 -11.82 -24.16
CA GLY A 397 16.78 -12.66 -24.52
C GLY A 397 17.98 -12.58 -23.56
N GLU A 398 18.01 -11.57 -22.67
CA GLU A 398 19.08 -11.39 -21.69
C GLU A 398 18.83 -12.21 -20.41
N GLN A 399 19.91 -12.65 -19.77
CA GLN A 399 19.80 -13.28 -18.44
C GLN A 399 19.69 -12.20 -17.36
N ILE A 400 18.94 -12.48 -16.28
CA ILE A 400 18.76 -11.53 -15.16
C ILE A 400 20.11 -10.97 -14.63
N LYS A 401 21.18 -11.76 -14.62
CA LYS A 401 22.51 -11.31 -14.16
C LYS A 401 23.18 -10.31 -15.09
N ASP A 402 22.80 -10.31 -16.36
CA ASP A 402 23.41 -9.48 -17.42
C ASP A 402 22.61 -8.20 -17.65
N LEU A 403 21.41 -8.07 -17.03
CA LEU A 403 20.62 -6.84 -17.08
C LEU A 403 21.38 -5.69 -16.41
N PRO A 404 21.44 -4.50 -17.03
CA PRO A 404 22.11 -3.31 -16.49
C PRO A 404 21.26 -2.65 -15.39
N LEU A 405 20.83 -3.42 -14.39
CA LEU A 405 20.02 -2.91 -13.29
C LEU A 405 20.82 -1.98 -12.37
N PRO A 406 20.23 -0.86 -11.94
CA PRO A 406 20.86 0.02 -10.98
C PRO A 406 21.18 -0.67 -9.65
N GLU A 407 22.19 -0.16 -8.92
CA GLU A 407 22.51 -0.67 -7.59
C GLU A 407 21.32 -0.50 -6.65
N GLY A 408 20.98 -1.56 -5.90
CA GLY A 408 19.84 -1.59 -5.00
C GLY A 408 18.53 -2.07 -5.63
N VAL A 409 18.55 -2.46 -6.91
CA VAL A 409 17.41 -3.11 -7.58
C VAL A 409 17.60 -4.63 -7.56
N VAL A 410 16.57 -5.34 -7.12
CA VAL A 410 16.60 -6.81 -7.01
C VAL A 410 15.40 -7.39 -7.77
N VAL A 411 15.68 -8.18 -8.81
CA VAL A 411 14.65 -9.03 -9.42
C VAL A 411 14.38 -10.20 -8.46
N GLY A 412 13.21 -10.20 -7.87
CA GLY A 412 12.80 -11.20 -6.89
C GLY A 412 12.24 -12.46 -7.53
N ALA A 413 11.37 -12.27 -8.51
CA ALA A 413 10.69 -13.35 -9.23
C ALA A 413 10.29 -12.92 -10.64
N VAL A 414 10.02 -13.89 -11.48
CA VAL A 414 9.37 -13.74 -12.79
C VAL A 414 8.15 -14.65 -12.79
N VAL A 415 7.02 -14.17 -13.28
CA VAL A 415 5.86 -15.00 -13.57
C VAL A 415 5.71 -15.13 -15.08
N ARG A 416 5.67 -16.34 -15.58
CA ARG A 416 5.52 -16.71 -16.98
C ARG A 416 4.45 -17.78 -17.08
N ASP A 417 3.43 -17.59 -17.92
CA ASP A 417 2.35 -18.56 -18.14
C ASP A 417 1.69 -19.03 -16.82
N ASN A 418 1.43 -18.13 -15.87
CA ASN A 418 0.93 -18.42 -14.53
C ASN A 418 1.87 -19.31 -13.67
N GLU A 419 3.14 -19.47 -14.06
CA GLU A 419 4.13 -20.17 -13.26
C GLU A 419 5.11 -19.20 -12.60
N LEU A 420 5.34 -19.40 -11.30
CA LEU A 420 6.35 -18.65 -10.55
C LEU A 420 7.75 -19.24 -10.80
N LEU A 421 8.61 -18.42 -11.41
CA LEU A 421 10.03 -18.64 -11.57
C LEU A 421 10.78 -17.74 -10.59
N MET A 422 11.47 -18.35 -9.60
CA MET A 422 12.31 -17.53 -8.71
C MET A 422 13.43 -16.87 -9.51
N GLY A 423 13.68 -15.60 -9.27
CA GLY A 423 14.67 -14.77 -9.97
C GLY A 423 16.09 -15.35 -9.93
N SER A 424 16.28 -16.46 -10.67
CA SER A 424 17.61 -17.06 -10.84
C SER A 424 18.46 -16.17 -11.72
N LYS A 425 19.74 -16.01 -11.37
CA LYS A 425 20.70 -15.24 -12.18
C LYS A 425 20.81 -15.70 -13.63
N LYS A 426 20.47 -16.96 -13.93
CA LYS A 426 20.54 -17.56 -15.26
C LYS A 426 19.21 -17.58 -16.00
N LEU A 427 18.12 -17.08 -15.39
CA LEU A 427 16.82 -17.01 -16.03
C LEU A 427 16.89 -15.98 -17.17
N VAL A 428 16.50 -16.40 -18.36
CA VAL A 428 16.39 -15.55 -19.56
C VAL A 428 15.01 -14.92 -19.58
N ILE A 429 14.95 -13.63 -19.84
CA ILE A 429 13.71 -12.86 -19.93
C ILE A 429 13.07 -13.09 -21.29
N GLU A 430 11.75 -13.31 -21.30
CA GLU A 430 10.95 -13.51 -22.50
C GLU A 430 9.80 -12.48 -22.56
N SER A 431 9.26 -12.30 -23.75
CA SER A 431 8.08 -11.45 -23.94
C SER A 431 6.86 -12.02 -23.21
N GLY A 432 6.11 -11.17 -22.53
CA GLY A 432 5.00 -11.56 -21.66
C GLY A 432 5.39 -11.94 -20.25
N ASP A 433 6.68 -11.88 -19.88
CA ASP A 433 7.11 -12.07 -18.50
C ASP A 433 6.62 -10.94 -17.59
N HIS A 434 6.06 -11.29 -16.44
CA HIS A 434 5.80 -10.38 -15.34
C HIS A 434 7.01 -10.40 -14.39
N ILE A 435 7.76 -9.32 -14.37
CA ILE A 435 8.96 -9.21 -13.54
C ILE A 435 8.64 -8.48 -12.24
N LEU A 436 8.86 -9.17 -11.13
CA LEU A 436 8.68 -8.63 -9.78
C LEU A 436 10.02 -8.16 -9.24
N MET A 437 10.14 -6.86 -8.99
CA MET A 437 11.36 -6.22 -8.53
C MET A 437 11.15 -5.43 -7.25
N VAL A 438 12.21 -5.31 -6.46
CA VAL A 438 12.26 -4.38 -5.32
C VAL A 438 13.39 -3.39 -5.55
N LEU A 439 13.05 -2.11 -5.46
CA LEU A 439 13.96 -0.98 -5.50
C LEU A 439 14.19 -0.51 -4.07
N MET A 440 15.42 -0.55 -3.59
CA MET A 440 15.78 -0.06 -2.25
C MET A 440 15.92 1.47 -2.20
N ASP A 441 15.97 2.12 -3.37
CA ASP A 441 16.01 3.57 -3.54
C ASP A 441 15.09 3.98 -4.69
N VAL A 442 13.99 4.65 -4.36
CA VAL A 442 12.96 5.07 -5.35
C VAL A 442 13.49 6.03 -6.41
N ARG A 443 14.60 6.76 -6.13
CA ARG A 443 15.23 7.67 -7.10
C ARG A 443 15.77 6.95 -8.34
N LYS A 444 15.91 5.63 -8.26
CA LYS A 444 16.37 4.77 -9.37
C LYS A 444 15.25 4.29 -10.30
N ILE A 445 14.01 4.71 -10.04
CA ILE A 445 12.85 4.19 -10.77
C ILE A 445 12.93 4.46 -12.27
N HIS A 446 13.37 5.66 -12.68
CA HIS A 446 13.48 6.00 -14.11
C HIS A 446 14.51 5.18 -14.86
N GLU A 447 15.63 4.87 -14.20
CA GLU A 447 16.64 3.99 -14.79
C GLU A 447 16.05 2.59 -15.03
N VAL A 448 15.19 2.13 -14.12
CA VAL A 448 14.49 0.85 -14.26
C VAL A 448 13.40 0.93 -15.33
N GLU A 449 12.54 1.94 -15.28
CA GLU A 449 11.47 2.13 -16.28
C GLU A 449 12.05 2.18 -17.71
N ALA A 450 13.16 2.91 -17.89
CA ALA A 450 13.79 3.06 -19.20
C ALA A 450 14.25 1.72 -19.79
N LEU A 451 14.74 0.78 -18.97
CA LEU A 451 15.17 -0.54 -19.43
C LEU A 451 14.03 -1.41 -19.95
N PHE A 452 12.80 -1.19 -19.45
CA PHE A 452 11.63 -1.99 -19.78
C PHE A 452 10.67 -1.29 -20.75
N LEU A 453 11.02 -0.10 -21.23
CA LEU A 453 10.27 0.55 -22.32
C LEU A 453 10.60 -0.14 -23.65
N GLU A 454 9.56 -0.35 -24.44
CA GLU A 454 9.72 -0.77 -25.84
C GLU A 454 10.29 0.40 -26.66
N ASN A 455 11.38 0.18 -27.38
CA ASN A 455 11.94 1.19 -28.29
C ASN A 455 11.01 1.31 -29.50
N GLU A 456 10.30 2.43 -29.65
CA GLU A 456 9.57 2.75 -30.86
C GLU A 456 10.55 2.82 -32.05
N GLN A 457 10.26 2.06 -33.11
CA GLN A 457 11.03 2.07 -34.37
C GLN A 457 10.71 3.32 -35.20
#